data_bb58944258a468cd54ff3194c4be64dc
#
_entry.id   bb58944258a468cd54ff3194c4be64dc
#
_cell.length_a   1.000
_cell.length_b   1.000
_cell.length_c   1.000
_cell.angle_alpha   90.00
_cell.angle_beta   90.00
_cell.angle_gamma   90.00
#
_symmetry.space_group_name_H-M   'P 1'
#
loop_
_entity.id
_entity.type
_entity.pdbx_description
1 polymer ?
#
loop_
_entity_poly.entity_id
_entity_poly.type
_entity_poly.pdbx_seq_one_letter_code
_entity_poly.pdbx_strand_id
1 'polypeptide(L)'
;MQKLLAQIMKFGVVGVIATVIDFGIMNLLHYGLGLSILIANTSGFIVSLIFNYLASMKYVFAHKEGMSRRREFIIFVVLSVIGLMLNDGIVLALNAGLGLEANIAKICATALVMVYNFVTRKIFLEGDETK
;
A
#
# COMPACT_ATOMS: atom_id res chain seq x y z
N MET A 1 13.10 -16.76 12.23
CA MET A 1 13.11 -16.84 10.77
C MET A 1 11.77 -17.31 10.20
N GLN A 2 11.23 -18.42 10.74
CA GLN A 2 9.94 -18.91 10.25
C GLN A 2 8.79 -17.92 10.46
N LYS A 3 8.79 -17.21 11.59
CA LYS A 3 7.76 -16.19 11.85
C LYS A 3 7.86 -15.06 10.85
N LEU A 4 9.06 -14.64 10.53
CA LEU A 4 9.26 -13.57 9.56
C LEU A 4 8.81 -14.02 8.17
N LEU A 5 9.16 -15.24 7.78
CA LEU A 5 8.75 -15.75 6.48
C LEU A 5 7.23 -15.83 6.38
N ALA A 6 6.57 -16.36 7.43
CA ALA A 6 5.11 -16.42 7.45
C ALA A 6 4.50 -15.03 7.38
N GLN A 7 5.09 -14.07 8.08
CA GLN A 7 4.62 -12.68 8.05
C GLN A 7 4.74 -12.08 6.65
N ILE A 8 5.85 -12.31 5.99
CA ILE A 8 6.05 -11.83 4.61
C ILE A 8 5.02 -12.45 3.68
N MET A 9 4.75 -13.74 3.83
CA MET A 9 3.76 -14.42 2.99
C MET A 9 2.35 -13.87 3.23
N LYS A 10 1.98 -13.66 4.50
CA LYS A 10 0.67 -13.08 4.81
C LYS A 10 0.55 -11.65 4.27
N PHE A 11 1.61 -10.86 4.41
CA PHE A 11 1.63 -9.50 3.87
C PHE A 11 1.49 -9.54 2.36
N GLY A 12 2.15 -10.50 1.71
CA GLY A 12 2.06 -10.68 0.26
C GLY A 12 0.64 -10.98 -0.19
N VAL A 13 -0.06 -11.88 0.53
CA VAL A 13 -1.45 -12.20 0.20
C VAL A 13 -2.34 -10.97 0.33
N VAL A 14 -2.22 -10.26 1.46
CA VAL A 14 -2.99 -9.03 1.68
C VAL A 14 -2.65 -8.01 0.60
N GLY A 15 -1.37 -7.89 0.27
CA GLY A 15 -0.90 -6.96 -0.75
C GLY A 15 -1.45 -7.28 -2.13
N VAL A 16 -1.52 -8.56 -2.50
CA VAL A 16 -2.08 -8.95 -3.80
C VAL A 16 -3.56 -8.56 -3.88
N ILE A 17 -4.33 -8.86 -2.82
CA ILE A 17 -5.75 -8.51 -2.82
C ILE A 17 -5.93 -6.99 -2.88
N ALA A 18 -5.18 -6.25 -2.07
CA ALA A 18 -5.24 -4.79 -2.07
C ALA A 18 -4.85 -4.23 -3.44
N THR A 19 -3.85 -4.84 -4.08
CA THR A 19 -3.40 -4.42 -5.40
C THR A 19 -4.48 -4.63 -6.47
N VAL A 20 -5.20 -5.75 -6.40
CA VAL A 20 -6.31 -6.00 -7.32
C VAL A 20 -7.39 -4.92 -7.17
N ILE A 21 -7.72 -4.56 -5.93
CA ILE A 21 -8.70 -3.50 -5.65
C ILE A 21 -8.20 -2.17 -6.22
N ASP A 22 -6.95 -1.83 -5.95
CA ASP A 22 -6.35 -0.57 -6.38
C ASP A 22 -6.34 -0.45 -7.91
N PHE A 23 -5.84 -1.48 -8.59
CA PHE A 23 -5.77 -1.48 -10.05
C PHE A 23 -7.17 -1.48 -10.68
N GLY A 24 -8.09 -2.23 -10.09
CA GLY A 24 -9.47 -2.28 -10.59
C GLY A 24 -10.12 -0.91 -10.57
N ILE A 25 -9.97 -0.19 -9.47
CA ILE A 25 -10.53 1.16 -9.34
C ILE A 25 -9.82 2.13 -10.26
N MET A 26 -8.48 2.07 -10.31
CA MET A 26 -7.72 2.95 -11.20
C MET A 26 -8.13 2.76 -12.66
N ASN A 27 -8.25 1.52 -13.11
CA ASN A 27 -8.63 1.26 -14.50
C ASN A 27 -10.06 1.69 -14.79
N LEU A 28 -10.96 1.44 -13.86
CA LEU A 28 -12.36 1.88 -14.04
C LEU A 28 -12.43 3.39 -14.20
N LEU A 29 -11.75 4.14 -13.33
CA LEU A 29 -11.82 5.59 -13.36
C LEU A 29 -11.03 6.20 -14.53
N HIS A 30 -9.85 5.66 -14.81
CA HIS A 30 -8.98 6.23 -15.85
C HIS A 30 -9.46 5.84 -17.26
N TYR A 31 -9.64 4.56 -17.50
CA TYR A 31 -10.03 4.09 -18.84
C TYR A 31 -11.53 4.02 -19.04
N GLY A 32 -12.29 3.75 -17.98
CA GLY A 32 -13.75 3.65 -18.08
C GLY A 32 -14.45 5.00 -18.06
N LEU A 33 -14.04 5.90 -17.18
CA LEU A 33 -14.68 7.21 -17.00
C LEU A 33 -13.86 8.37 -17.54
N GLY A 34 -12.65 8.12 -18.02
CA GLY A 34 -11.82 9.16 -18.61
C GLY A 34 -11.19 10.14 -17.64
N LEU A 35 -11.12 9.79 -16.34
CA LEU A 35 -10.50 10.65 -15.34
C LEU A 35 -8.98 10.62 -15.49
N SER A 36 -8.30 11.67 -14.98
CA SER A 36 -6.85 11.72 -15.05
C SER A 36 -6.22 10.55 -14.29
N ILE A 37 -5.01 10.16 -14.72
CA ILE A 37 -4.31 9.06 -14.07
C ILE A 37 -4.05 9.36 -12.59
N LEU A 38 -3.78 10.61 -12.24
CA LEU A 38 -3.53 10.99 -10.86
C LEU A 38 -4.77 10.77 -9.99
N ILE A 39 -5.94 11.24 -10.45
CA ILE A 39 -7.18 11.06 -9.71
C ILE A 39 -7.52 9.58 -9.60
N ALA A 40 -7.40 8.85 -10.70
CA ALA A 40 -7.72 7.43 -10.73
C ALA A 40 -6.79 6.63 -9.82
N ASN A 41 -5.49 6.89 -9.88
CA ASN A 41 -4.51 6.19 -9.05
C ASN A 41 -4.72 6.48 -7.57
N THR A 42 -4.92 7.74 -7.21
CA THR A 42 -5.13 8.14 -5.82
C THR A 42 -6.41 7.52 -5.26
N SER A 43 -7.49 7.52 -6.04
CA SER A 43 -8.76 6.92 -5.60
C SER A 43 -8.61 5.43 -5.33
N GLY A 44 -7.95 4.70 -6.25
CA GLY A 44 -7.70 3.28 -6.05
C GLY A 44 -6.85 3.03 -4.82
N PHE A 45 -5.82 3.84 -4.62
CA PHE A 45 -4.95 3.70 -3.46
C PHE A 45 -5.72 3.90 -2.16
N ILE A 46 -6.55 4.93 -2.08
CA ILE A 46 -7.30 5.22 -0.85
C ILE A 46 -8.24 4.06 -0.49
N VAL A 47 -8.97 3.51 -1.46
CA VAL A 47 -9.87 2.40 -1.19
C VAL A 47 -9.09 1.16 -0.76
N SER A 48 -8.01 0.85 -1.46
CA SER A 48 -7.19 -0.30 -1.11
C SER A 48 -6.49 -0.11 0.23
N LEU A 49 -6.21 1.14 0.60
CA LEU A 49 -5.58 1.47 1.87
C LEU A 49 -6.44 1.04 3.04
N ILE A 50 -7.73 1.32 2.99
CA ILE A 50 -8.66 0.95 4.05
C ILE A 50 -8.65 -0.56 4.23
N PHE A 51 -8.76 -1.31 3.14
CA PHE A 51 -8.68 -2.76 3.20
C PHE A 51 -7.34 -3.22 3.76
N ASN A 52 -6.26 -2.64 3.26
CA ASN A 52 -4.91 -3.04 3.66
C ASN A 52 -4.67 -2.78 5.14
N TYR A 53 -5.16 -1.64 5.67
CA TYR A 53 -5.02 -1.35 7.09
C TYR A 53 -5.70 -2.43 7.92
N LEU A 54 -6.97 -2.68 7.64
CA LEU A 54 -7.75 -3.64 8.41
C LEU A 54 -7.15 -5.03 8.35
N ALA A 55 -6.77 -5.48 7.16
CA ALA A 55 -6.22 -6.82 6.99
C ALA A 55 -4.80 -6.94 7.56
N SER A 56 -3.96 -5.93 7.36
CA SER A 56 -2.57 -5.99 7.82
C SER A 56 -2.49 -6.02 9.34
N MET A 57 -3.25 -5.17 10.00
CA MET A 57 -3.19 -5.10 11.46
C MET A 57 -3.93 -6.26 12.14
N LYS A 58 -4.80 -6.93 11.40
CA LYS A 58 -5.49 -8.10 11.94
C LYS A 58 -4.71 -9.40 11.70
N TYR A 59 -4.12 -9.55 10.52
CA TYR A 59 -3.54 -10.83 10.09
C TYR A 59 -2.03 -10.85 9.96
N VAL A 60 -1.40 -9.70 9.73
CA VAL A 60 0.03 -9.66 9.40
C VAL A 60 0.88 -9.18 10.57
N PHE A 61 0.52 -8.08 11.18
CA PHE A 61 1.31 -7.45 12.23
C PHE A 61 0.62 -7.55 13.59
N ALA A 62 1.41 -7.83 14.62
CA ALA A 62 0.90 -7.82 15.99
C ALA A 62 0.76 -6.38 16.46
N HIS A 63 -0.33 -6.10 17.18
CA HIS A 63 -0.52 -4.78 17.78
C HIS A 63 0.58 -4.50 18.80
N LYS A 64 1.18 -3.33 18.70
CA LYS A 64 2.26 -2.95 19.62
C LYS A 64 1.68 -2.62 21.00
N GLU A 65 2.22 -3.29 22.04
CA GLU A 65 1.80 -3.04 23.39
C GLU A 65 2.12 -1.60 23.79
N GLY A 66 1.23 -1.00 24.57
CA GLY A 66 1.39 0.37 25.02
C GLY A 66 0.99 1.41 24.00
N MET A 67 0.66 1.01 22.79
CA MET A 67 0.20 1.92 21.75
C MET A 67 -1.31 1.86 21.65
N SER A 68 -1.98 3.01 21.78
CA SER A 68 -3.42 3.06 21.62
C SER A 68 -3.80 2.81 20.16
N ARG A 69 -5.00 2.30 19.93
CA ARG A 69 -5.50 2.10 18.57
C ARG A 69 -5.55 3.42 17.78
N ARG A 70 -5.84 4.52 18.47
CA ARG A 70 -5.84 5.83 17.83
C ARG A 70 -4.45 6.20 17.33
N ARG A 71 -3.43 5.98 18.15
CA ARG A 71 -2.05 6.26 17.77
C ARG A 71 -1.60 5.35 16.62
N GLU A 72 -1.95 4.09 16.69
CA GLU A 72 -1.67 3.12 15.63
C GLU A 72 -2.26 3.58 14.31
N PHE A 73 -3.51 4.01 14.31
CA PHE A 73 -4.18 4.49 13.11
C PHE A 73 -3.51 5.73 12.55
N ILE A 74 -3.17 6.69 13.42
CA ILE A 74 -2.51 7.92 12.99
C ILE A 74 -1.16 7.62 12.34
N ILE A 75 -0.36 6.76 12.96
CA ILE A 75 0.93 6.36 12.40
C ILE A 75 0.72 5.69 11.04
N PHE A 76 -0.24 4.80 10.95
CA PHE A 76 -0.55 4.12 9.70
C PHE A 76 -0.92 5.12 8.60
N VAL A 77 -1.77 6.09 8.92
CA VAL A 77 -2.20 7.09 7.95
C VAL A 77 -1.01 7.92 7.48
N VAL A 78 -0.17 8.38 8.41
CA VAL A 78 1.00 9.18 8.05
C VAL A 78 1.93 8.40 7.12
N LEU A 79 2.26 7.15 7.48
CA LEU A 79 3.12 6.32 6.64
C LEU A 79 2.50 6.06 5.28
N SER A 80 1.18 5.89 5.25
CA SER A 80 0.46 5.62 4.00
C SER A 80 0.40 6.83 3.09
N VAL A 81 0.25 8.04 3.66
CA VAL A 81 0.28 9.26 2.86
C VAL A 81 1.65 9.41 2.18
N ILE A 82 2.72 9.15 2.92
CA ILE A 82 4.06 9.18 2.33
C ILE A 82 4.17 8.13 1.20
N GLY A 83 3.65 6.94 1.46
CA GLY A 83 3.63 5.88 0.44
C GLY A 83 2.83 6.26 -0.80
N LEU A 84 1.69 6.96 -0.60
CA LEU A 84 0.89 7.45 -1.71
C LEU A 84 1.65 8.47 -2.55
N MET A 85 2.33 9.40 -1.89
CA MET A 85 3.13 10.38 -2.61
C MET A 85 4.22 9.71 -3.42
N LEU A 86 4.89 8.69 -2.86
CA LEU A 86 5.88 7.92 -3.59
C LEU A 86 5.25 7.20 -4.79
N ASN A 87 4.11 6.57 -4.57
CA ASN A 87 3.42 5.83 -5.62
C ASN A 87 3.02 6.77 -6.76
N ASP A 88 2.33 7.87 -6.43
CA ASP A 88 1.90 8.83 -7.45
C ASP A 88 3.09 9.42 -8.19
N GLY A 89 4.15 9.78 -7.47
CA GLY A 89 5.35 10.33 -8.09
C GLY A 89 5.99 9.37 -9.08
N ILE A 90 6.12 8.10 -8.70
CA ILE A 90 6.72 7.09 -9.56
C ILE A 90 5.82 6.83 -10.77
N VAL A 91 4.50 6.68 -10.54
CA VAL A 91 3.57 6.46 -11.65
C VAL A 91 3.62 7.59 -12.65
N LEU A 92 3.58 8.84 -12.17
CA LEU A 92 3.63 9.99 -13.06
C LEU A 92 4.96 10.10 -13.80
N ALA A 93 6.07 9.83 -13.11
CA ALA A 93 7.38 9.89 -13.74
C ALA A 93 7.49 8.85 -14.86
N LEU A 94 7.01 7.63 -14.62
CA LEU A 94 7.10 6.57 -15.62
C LEU A 94 6.07 6.75 -16.73
N ASN A 95 4.86 7.18 -16.39
CA ASN A 95 3.80 7.36 -17.39
C ASN A 95 4.03 8.60 -18.23
N ALA A 96 4.21 9.76 -17.59
CA ALA A 96 4.35 11.02 -18.29
C ALA A 96 5.78 11.25 -18.78
N GLY A 97 6.79 10.84 -17.99
CA GLY A 97 8.18 11.07 -18.33
C GLY A 97 8.74 10.09 -19.34
N LEU A 98 8.47 8.80 -19.16
CA LEU A 98 9.01 7.75 -20.04
C LEU A 98 7.98 7.19 -21.01
N GLY A 99 6.73 7.65 -20.94
CA GLY A 99 5.68 7.18 -21.85
C GLY A 99 5.19 5.78 -21.61
N LEU A 100 5.45 5.20 -20.43
CA LEU A 100 4.97 3.87 -20.10
C LEU A 100 3.45 3.88 -19.90
N GLU A 101 2.81 2.78 -20.26
CA GLU A 101 1.37 2.64 -20.06
C GLU A 101 1.05 2.67 -18.56
N ALA A 102 -0.13 3.20 -18.20
CA ALA A 102 -0.47 3.44 -16.80
C ALA A 102 -0.33 2.20 -15.91
N ASN A 103 -0.76 1.04 -16.39
CA ASN A 103 -0.69 -0.19 -15.60
C ASN A 103 0.76 -0.64 -15.39
N ILE A 104 1.60 -0.50 -16.40
CA ILE A 104 3.01 -0.86 -16.28
C ILE A 104 3.70 0.06 -15.27
N ALA A 105 3.44 1.37 -15.37
CA ALA A 105 3.99 2.33 -14.43
C ALA A 105 3.56 2.01 -13.00
N LYS A 106 2.29 1.66 -12.82
CA LYS A 106 1.75 1.33 -11.50
C LYS A 106 2.33 0.04 -10.94
N ILE A 107 2.59 -0.96 -11.78
CA ILE A 107 3.23 -2.20 -11.33
C ILE A 107 4.60 -1.89 -10.73
N CYS A 108 5.40 -1.09 -11.42
CA CYS A 108 6.71 -0.70 -10.93
C CYS A 108 6.61 0.08 -9.61
N ALA A 109 5.72 1.05 -9.56
CA ALA A 109 5.52 1.86 -8.37
C ALA A 109 5.03 1.00 -7.20
N THR A 110 4.09 0.10 -7.46
CA THR A 110 3.51 -0.75 -6.43
C THR A 110 4.57 -1.68 -5.83
N ALA A 111 5.45 -2.25 -6.66
CA ALA A 111 6.51 -3.11 -6.15
C ALA A 111 7.42 -2.36 -5.18
N LEU A 112 7.81 -1.13 -5.53
CA LEU A 112 8.69 -0.33 -4.68
C LEU A 112 7.98 0.11 -3.40
N VAL A 113 6.73 0.56 -3.51
CA VAL A 113 5.97 1.03 -2.36
C VAL A 113 5.60 -0.13 -1.44
N MET A 114 5.40 -1.33 -1.99
CA MET A 114 5.12 -2.51 -1.17
C MET A 114 6.27 -2.80 -0.20
N VAL A 115 7.50 -2.72 -0.67
CA VAL A 115 8.68 -2.89 0.20
C VAL A 115 8.69 -1.79 1.27
N TYR A 116 8.47 -0.55 0.87
CA TYR A 116 8.39 0.58 1.80
C TYR A 116 7.31 0.34 2.86
N ASN A 117 6.12 -0.06 2.44
CA ASN A 117 5.00 -0.29 3.37
C ASN A 117 5.32 -1.39 4.37
N PHE A 118 5.88 -2.50 3.90
CA PHE A 118 6.20 -3.61 4.80
C PHE A 118 7.24 -3.19 5.84
N VAL A 119 8.33 -2.57 5.39
CA VAL A 119 9.41 -2.18 6.28
C VAL A 119 8.95 -1.16 7.31
N THR A 120 8.24 -0.12 6.85
CA THR A 120 7.81 0.94 7.77
C THR A 120 6.78 0.44 8.77
N ARG A 121 5.83 -0.38 8.33
CA ARG A 121 4.82 -0.93 9.25
C ARG A 121 5.45 -1.86 10.26
N LYS A 122 6.40 -2.68 9.83
CA LYS A 122 7.09 -3.58 10.76
C LYS A 122 7.86 -2.80 11.82
N ILE A 123 8.57 -1.75 11.41
CA ILE A 123 9.38 -0.95 12.34
C ILE A 123 8.51 -0.15 13.29
N PHE A 124 7.46 0.49 12.80
CA PHE A 124 6.71 1.48 13.58
C PHE A 124 5.44 0.95 14.22
N LEU A 125 4.82 -0.09 13.66
CA LEU A 125 3.51 -0.56 14.11
C LEU A 125 3.51 -1.94 14.76
N GLU A 126 4.53 -2.75 14.52
CA GLU A 126 4.54 -4.12 15.04
C GLU A 126 4.99 -4.16 16.49
N GLY A 127 4.36 -5.04 17.27
CA GLY A 127 4.77 -5.28 18.65
C GLY A 127 6.03 -6.10 18.76
N ASP A 128 6.54 -6.22 20.00
CA ASP A 128 7.83 -6.81 20.27
C ASP A 128 7.89 -8.33 20.15
N GLU A 129 6.76 -8.99 20.09
CA GLU A 129 6.71 -10.44 20.13
C GLU A 129 7.37 -11.14 18.95
N THR A 130 7.72 -10.39 17.91
CA THR A 130 8.39 -10.94 16.73
C THR A 130 9.87 -10.62 16.69
N LYS A 131 10.37 -9.95 17.69
CA LYS A 131 11.79 -9.63 17.76
C LYS A 131 12.63 -10.82 18.17
#